data_a9c19d49fa406f28624b170ba5a738f3
#
_entry.id   a9c19d49fa406f28624b170ba5a738f3
#
_cell.length_a   1.000
_cell.length_b   1.000
_cell.length_c   1.000
_cell.angle_alpha   90.00
_cell.angle_beta   90.00
_cell.angle_gamma   90.00
#
_symmetry.space_group_name_H-M   'P 1'
#
loop_
_entity.id
_entity.type
_entity.pdbx_description
1 polymer ?
#
loop_
_entity_poly.entity_id
_entity_poly.type
_entity_poly.pdbx_seq_one_letter_code
_entity_poly.pdbx_strand_id
1 'polypeptide(L)'
;YQVVAVISTLIVLAVLNFIGNVGQEYDFVRDITFWLSISGRSKVFLDGMICTREVLYFILVIFLFLSMSIIKLRGQRLKLPMWKTTLNYSLVFVIVFGLGILSSRPKFIKYYDATQAKSNTLTEYSQDVMSKITDGLTITTYANVLDETWIYAEPRNKNRDLTRFEKYLRFKPDIKQKYVYYYGKYYSNYRYERDDYKDKTPYELVHAIYRWSRQDTTTYMPQEQVWAMDDIRAEGGRLVRVLSRDNGRKAILRIYDDSHIHPSETEITVAMKTLVDRPAVPAFVTGHGERSMNDNGDNGYGLLATHRVGRNSLINQGFAPREISLEKPVPIDVDFLVISDVKTPYTEQELENYKKFIDRGRNALILGEPRRQKNMNPLIEPLGLKYADNLLVSPNDLYADDLILANIRTSEAMSPSFAALGARGIKATMSSA
;
A
#
# COMPACT_ATOMS: atom_id res chain seq x y z
N TYR A 1 26.32 -37.58 -27.23
CA TYR A 1 26.62 -36.15 -26.91
C TYR A 1 25.38 -35.26 -26.93
N GLN A 2 24.40 -35.48 -27.84
CA GLN A 2 23.17 -34.62 -27.91
C GLN A 2 22.32 -34.72 -26.64
N VAL A 3 22.09 -35.92 -26.11
CA VAL A 3 21.32 -36.12 -24.86
C VAL A 3 21.97 -35.42 -23.67
N VAL A 4 23.34 -35.55 -23.57
CA VAL A 4 24.07 -34.87 -22.50
C VAL A 4 23.95 -33.34 -22.62
N ALA A 5 23.99 -32.80 -23.84
CA ALA A 5 23.83 -31.38 -24.07
C ALA A 5 22.43 -30.91 -23.66
N VAL A 6 21.36 -31.65 -24.03
CA VAL A 6 19.98 -31.31 -23.65
C VAL A 6 19.80 -31.35 -22.13
N ILE A 7 20.26 -32.41 -21.47
CA ILE A 7 20.16 -32.54 -20.00
C ILE A 7 20.93 -31.41 -19.32
N SER A 8 22.15 -31.11 -19.76
CA SER A 8 22.97 -30.04 -19.17
C SER A 8 22.28 -28.66 -19.35
N THR A 9 21.67 -28.41 -20.51
CA THR A 9 20.93 -27.17 -20.76
C THR A 9 19.70 -27.06 -19.85
N LEU A 10 18.94 -28.13 -19.67
CA LEU A 10 17.81 -28.19 -18.75
C LEU A 10 18.21 -27.94 -17.30
N ILE A 11 19.33 -28.52 -16.86
CA ILE A 11 19.87 -28.28 -15.51
C ILE A 11 20.24 -26.81 -15.33
N VAL A 12 20.95 -26.21 -16.29
CA VAL A 12 21.35 -24.80 -16.23
C VAL A 12 20.09 -23.89 -16.20
N LEU A 13 19.11 -24.15 -17.03
CA LEU A 13 17.86 -23.41 -17.05
C LEU A 13 17.10 -23.56 -15.72
N ALA A 14 17.04 -24.76 -15.16
CA ALA A 14 16.43 -24.98 -13.85
C ALA A 14 17.16 -24.18 -12.75
N VAL A 15 18.48 -24.24 -12.70
CA VAL A 15 19.29 -23.46 -11.76
C VAL A 15 19.02 -21.97 -11.91
N LEU A 16 19.06 -21.42 -13.12
CA LEU A 16 18.81 -20.00 -13.39
C LEU A 16 17.36 -19.57 -13.09
N ASN A 17 16.43 -20.52 -13.12
CA ASN A 17 15.03 -20.24 -12.75
C ASN A 17 14.85 -20.14 -11.23
N PHE A 18 15.51 -21.00 -10.47
CA PHE A 18 15.34 -21.08 -9.01
C PHE A 18 16.35 -20.24 -8.22
N ILE A 19 17.47 -19.84 -8.83
CA ILE A 19 18.56 -19.14 -8.14
C ILE A 19 18.10 -17.83 -7.49
N GLY A 20 17.09 -17.16 -8.04
CA GLY A 20 16.52 -15.94 -7.49
C GLY A 20 15.89 -16.09 -6.10
N ASN A 21 15.66 -17.33 -5.64
CA ASN A 21 15.13 -17.61 -4.30
C ASN A 21 16.23 -17.93 -3.27
N VAL A 22 17.49 -18.01 -3.71
CA VAL A 22 18.63 -18.37 -2.86
C VAL A 22 19.25 -17.13 -2.23
N GLY A 23 19.52 -17.19 -0.92
CA GLY A 23 20.24 -16.13 -0.21
C GLY A 23 19.48 -14.83 -0.03
N GLN A 24 18.16 -14.88 0.00
CA GLN A 24 17.28 -13.71 0.17
C GLN A 24 17.54 -12.94 1.49
N GLU A 25 18.16 -13.59 2.47
CA GLU A 25 18.48 -13.03 3.79
C GLU A 25 19.63 -12.01 3.70
N TYR A 26 20.54 -12.17 2.73
CA TYR A 26 21.71 -11.33 2.56
C TYR A 26 21.53 -10.42 1.34
N ASP A 27 21.50 -9.11 1.55
CA ASP A 27 21.22 -8.11 0.49
C ASP A 27 22.14 -8.28 -0.72
N PHE A 28 23.46 -8.46 -0.50
CA PHE A 28 24.43 -8.66 -1.58
C PHE A 28 24.18 -9.96 -2.37
N VAL A 29 23.90 -11.07 -1.68
CA VAL A 29 23.62 -12.36 -2.34
C VAL A 29 22.32 -12.29 -3.11
N ARG A 30 21.28 -11.69 -2.50
CA ARG A 30 19.98 -11.48 -3.13
C ARG A 30 20.12 -10.69 -4.44
N ASP A 31 20.90 -9.62 -4.43
CA ASP A 31 21.05 -8.76 -5.61
C ASP A 31 21.73 -9.53 -6.76
N ILE A 32 22.72 -10.35 -6.48
CA ILE A 32 23.39 -11.20 -7.48
C ILE A 32 22.44 -12.29 -7.97
N THR A 33 21.81 -13.04 -7.07
CA THR A 33 20.92 -14.16 -7.43
C THR A 33 19.68 -13.68 -8.19
N PHE A 34 19.13 -12.52 -7.83
CA PHE A 34 18.04 -11.90 -8.57
C PHE A 34 18.49 -11.43 -9.96
N TRP A 35 19.71 -10.88 -10.07
CA TRP A 35 20.28 -10.49 -11.36
C TRP A 35 20.48 -11.67 -12.30
N LEU A 36 20.88 -12.84 -11.80
CA LEU A 36 21.04 -14.05 -12.57
C LEU A 36 19.73 -14.77 -12.89
N SER A 37 18.67 -14.53 -12.14
CA SER A 37 17.39 -15.23 -12.29
C SER A 37 16.69 -14.89 -13.61
N ILE A 38 16.34 -15.91 -14.38
CA ILE A 38 15.54 -15.78 -15.60
C ILE A 38 14.06 -15.51 -15.25
N SER A 39 13.52 -16.20 -14.24
CA SER A 39 12.08 -16.12 -13.91
C SER A 39 11.64 -14.73 -13.51
N GLY A 40 12.43 -14.03 -12.69
CA GLY A 40 12.10 -12.64 -12.29
C GLY A 40 12.10 -11.66 -13.46
N ARG A 41 12.95 -11.89 -14.46
CA ARG A 41 13.08 -11.01 -15.64
C ARG A 41 12.07 -11.32 -16.73
N SER A 42 11.77 -12.59 -16.97
CA SER A 42 10.75 -12.97 -17.95
C SER A 42 9.35 -12.55 -17.52
N LYS A 43 9.07 -12.50 -16.21
CA LYS A 43 7.80 -12.05 -15.67
C LYS A 43 7.43 -10.65 -16.15
N VAL A 44 8.39 -9.73 -16.25
CA VAL A 44 8.17 -8.36 -16.71
C VAL A 44 7.53 -8.34 -18.12
N PHE A 45 7.98 -9.22 -19.02
CA PHE A 45 7.37 -9.35 -20.35
C PHE A 45 5.99 -10.00 -20.32
N LEU A 46 5.79 -11.01 -19.45
CA LEU A 46 4.49 -11.66 -19.27
C LEU A 46 3.45 -10.68 -18.71
N ASP A 47 3.87 -9.74 -17.87
CA ASP A 47 3.03 -8.67 -17.34
C ASP A 47 2.80 -7.56 -18.37
N GLY A 48 3.30 -7.70 -19.63
CA GLY A 48 3.12 -6.73 -20.70
C GLY A 48 4.02 -5.50 -20.63
N MET A 49 5.14 -5.59 -19.88
CA MET A 49 6.14 -4.51 -19.81
C MET A 49 7.36 -4.83 -20.66
N ILE A 50 7.83 -3.86 -21.42
CA ILE A 50 9.12 -3.91 -22.12
C ILE A 50 10.07 -2.95 -21.41
N CYS A 51 11.14 -3.49 -20.86
CA CYS A 51 12.14 -2.71 -20.15
C CYS A 51 13.52 -2.94 -20.80
N THR A 52 14.25 -1.86 -21.04
CA THR A 52 15.56 -1.93 -21.71
C THR A 52 16.55 -2.81 -20.96
N ARG A 53 16.49 -2.84 -19.63
CA ARG A 53 17.34 -3.69 -18.78
C ARG A 53 17.10 -5.18 -19.04
N GLU A 54 15.83 -5.60 -19.09
CA GLU A 54 15.45 -6.99 -19.32
C GLU A 54 15.75 -7.44 -20.75
N VAL A 55 15.45 -6.60 -21.73
CA VAL A 55 15.78 -6.85 -23.14
C VAL A 55 17.29 -7.04 -23.31
N LEU A 56 18.10 -6.13 -22.76
CA LEU A 56 19.54 -6.22 -22.87
C LEU A 56 20.11 -7.44 -22.14
N TYR A 57 19.52 -7.81 -20.98
CA TYR A 57 19.90 -9.02 -20.27
C TYR A 57 19.79 -10.27 -21.16
N PHE A 58 18.65 -10.48 -21.84
CA PHE A 58 18.48 -11.64 -22.71
C PHE A 58 19.42 -11.58 -23.91
N ILE A 59 19.65 -10.42 -24.50
CA ILE A 59 20.63 -10.23 -25.57
C ILE A 59 22.04 -10.59 -25.07
N LEU A 60 22.44 -10.13 -23.88
CA LEU A 60 23.75 -10.42 -23.30
C LEU A 60 23.93 -11.91 -22.96
N VAL A 61 22.89 -12.58 -22.47
CA VAL A 61 22.92 -14.02 -22.22
C VAL A 61 23.10 -14.82 -23.51
N ILE A 62 22.34 -14.47 -24.56
CA ILE A 62 22.49 -15.10 -25.89
C ILE A 62 23.90 -14.84 -26.43
N PHE A 63 24.39 -13.61 -26.37
CA PHE A 63 25.74 -13.25 -26.80
C PHE A 63 26.82 -14.03 -26.05
N LEU A 64 26.68 -14.18 -24.74
CA LEU A 64 27.59 -14.95 -23.89
C LEU A 64 27.72 -16.39 -24.39
N PHE A 65 26.62 -17.12 -24.52
CA PHE A 65 26.63 -18.52 -24.91
C PHE A 65 27.12 -18.71 -26.36
N LEU A 66 26.72 -17.87 -27.27
CA LEU A 66 27.19 -17.90 -28.67
C LEU A 66 28.69 -17.62 -28.75
N SER A 67 29.17 -16.59 -28.05
CA SER A 67 30.59 -16.24 -28.03
C SER A 67 31.46 -17.39 -27.44
N MET A 68 30.98 -17.99 -26.33
CA MET A 68 31.64 -19.14 -25.72
C MET A 68 31.74 -20.32 -26.71
N SER A 69 30.66 -20.60 -27.44
CA SER A 69 30.64 -21.68 -28.46
C SER A 69 31.59 -21.37 -29.61
N ILE A 70 31.61 -20.13 -30.11
CA ILE A 70 32.53 -19.71 -31.19
C ILE A 70 34.01 -19.82 -30.73
N ILE A 71 34.32 -19.33 -29.51
CA ILE A 71 35.68 -19.41 -28.96
C ILE A 71 36.15 -20.88 -28.86
N LYS A 72 35.28 -21.76 -28.38
CA LYS A 72 35.59 -23.20 -28.28
C LYS A 72 35.88 -23.78 -29.65
N LEU A 73 35.04 -23.54 -30.64
CA LEU A 73 35.22 -24.05 -32.02
C LEU A 73 36.48 -23.50 -32.69
N ARG A 74 36.73 -22.17 -32.53
CA ARG A 74 37.99 -21.57 -33.04
C ARG A 74 39.23 -22.11 -32.36
N GLY A 75 39.20 -22.28 -31.04
CA GLY A 75 40.30 -22.87 -30.26
C GLY A 75 40.67 -24.27 -30.73
N GLN A 76 39.66 -25.10 -31.02
CA GLN A 76 39.88 -26.46 -31.54
C GLN A 76 40.41 -26.47 -32.98
N ARG A 77 39.86 -25.61 -33.86
CA ARG A 77 40.29 -25.53 -35.27
C ARG A 77 41.68 -24.95 -35.43
N LEU A 78 42.02 -23.88 -34.70
CA LEU A 78 43.28 -23.17 -34.80
C LEU A 78 44.35 -23.68 -33.85
N LYS A 79 44.05 -24.72 -33.05
CA LYS A 79 44.96 -25.30 -32.01
C LYS A 79 45.57 -24.17 -31.15
N LEU A 80 44.77 -23.21 -30.72
CA LEU A 80 45.25 -22.09 -29.93
C LEU A 80 45.78 -22.54 -28.59
N PRO A 81 46.86 -21.94 -28.06
CA PRO A 81 47.36 -22.26 -26.73
C PRO A 81 46.31 -21.88 -25.67
N MET A 82 46.25 -22.67 -24.58
CA MET A 82 45.22 -22.54 -23.54
C MET A 82 45.08 -21.11 -22.99
N TRP A 83 46.21 -20.42 -22.79
CA TRP A 83 46.18 -19.07 -22.26
C TRP A 83 45.42 -18.07 -23.15
N LYS A 84 45.55 -18.17 -24.48
CA LYS A 84 44.78 -17.31 -25.44
C LYS A 84 43.30 -17.64 -25.41
N THR A 85 42.95 -18.90 -25.28
CA THR A 85 41.55 -19.33 -25.19
C THR A 85 40.93 -18.84 -23.89
N THR A 86 41.67 -19.00 -22.77
CA THR A 86 41.22 -18.48 -21.46
C THR A 86 41.07 -16.96 -21.47
N LEU A 87 42.00 -16.22 -22.07
CA LEU A 87 41.94 -14.77 -22.21
C LEU A 87 40.68 -14.34 -22.98
N ASN A 88 40.37 -15.03 -24.09
CA ASN A 88 39.14 -14.71 -24.86
C ASN A 88 37.86 -14.97 -24.06
N TYR A 89 37.78 -16.05 -23.28
CA TYR A 89 36.66 -16.28 -22.38
C TYR A 89 36.56 -15.18 -21.32
N SER A 90 37.67 -14.85 -20.66
CA SER A 90 37.69 -13.78 -19.65
C SER A 90 37.21 -12.42 -20.23
N LEU A 91 37.65 -12.08 -21.45
CA LEU A 91 37.24 -10.86 -22.13
C LEU A 91 35.73 -10.83 -22.37
N VAL A 92 35.12 -11.92 -22.84
CA VAL A 92 33.68 -12.02 -23.05
C VAL A 92 32.93 -11.85 -21.72
N PHE A 93 33.40 -12.51 -20.64
CA PHE A 93 32.79 -12.34 -19.34
C PHE A 93 32.87 -10.90 -18.85
N VAL A 94 34.03 -10.25 -18.95
CA VAL A 94 34.19 -8.85 -18.52
C VAL A 94 33.26 -7.92 -19.31
N ILE A 95 33.15 -8.11 -20.63
CA ILE A 95 32.24 -7.31 -21.48
C ILE A 95 30.77 -7.53 -21.05
N VAL A 96 30.33 -8.80 -20.93
CA VAL A 96 28.94 -9.11 -20.61
C VAL A 96 28.57 -8.58 -19.23
N PHE A 97 29.39 -8.84 -18.21
CA PHE A 97 29.13 -8.34 -16.86
C PHE A 97 29.22 -6.82 -16.78
N GLY A 98 30.20 -6.20 -17.43
CA GLY A 98 30.34 -4.75 -17.49
C GLY A 98 29.12 -4.05 -18.12
N LEU A 99 28.65 -4.56 -19.27
CA LEU A 99 27.45 -4.05 -19.93
C LEU A 99 26.18 -4.35 -19.08
N GLY A 100 26.12 -5.50 -18.42
CA GLY A 100 25.03 -5.85 -17.53
C GLY A 100 24.91 -4.89 -16.33
N ILE A 101 26.03 -4.56 -15.68
CA ILE A 101 26.08 -3.59 -14.57
C ILE A 101 25.70 -2.20 -15.09
N LEU A 102 26.23 -1.78 -16.25
CA LEU A 102 25.94 -0.49 -16.82
C LEU A 102 24.44 -0.34 -17.16
N SER A 103 23.86 -1.37 -17.78
CA SER A 103 22.42 -1.37 -18.15
C SER A 103 21.48 -1.37 -16.94
N SER A 104 21.97 -1.80 -15.78
CA SER A 104 21.19 -1.83 -14.54
C SER A 104 21.15 -0.46 -13.83
N ARG A 105 21.89 0.54 -14.32
CA ARG A 105 21.86 1.89 -13.75
C ARG A 105 20.55 2.61 -14.11
N PRO A 106 19.87 3.25 -13.15
CA PRO A 106 18.56 3.90 -13.36
C PRO A 106 18.51 4.82 -14.57
N LYS A 107 19.59 5.53 -14.85
CA LYS A 107 19.71 6.47 -15.98
C LYS A 107 19.51 5.82 -17.36
N PHE A 108 19.82 4.53 -17.52
CA PHE A 108 19.72 3.80 -18.78
C PHE A 108 18.46 2.95 -18.90
N ILE A 109 17.68 2.87 -17.82
CA ILE A 109 16.46 2.06 -17.81
C ILE A 109 15.31 2.89 -18.39
N LYS A 110 14.72 2.38 -19.46
CA LYS A 110 13.49 2.90 -20.04
C LYS A 110 12.43 1.81 -20.01
N TYR A 111 11.19 2.23 -19.83
CA TYR A 111 10.03 1.38 -19.70
C TYR A 111 9.01 1.69 -20.79
N TYR A 112 8.41 0.66 -21.32
CA TYR A 112 7.26 0.77 -22.22
C TYR A 112 6.18 -0.21 -21.74
N ASP A 113 5.03 0.33 -21.38
CA ASP A 113 3.86 -0.47 -20.98
C ASP A 113 3.07 -0.80 -22.25
N ALA A 114 3.10 -2.07 -22.64
CA ALA A 114 2.42 -2.59 -23.82
C ALA A 114 0.97 -2.99 -23.52
N THR A 115 0.52 -2.94 -22.26
CA THR A 115 -0.87 -3.27 -21.91
C THR A 115 -1.83 -2.22 -22.45
N GLN A 116 -3.02 -2.64 -22.86
CA GLN A 116 -4.04 -1.73 -23.38
C GLN A 116 -4.47 -0.67 -22.36
N ALA A 117 -4.66 -1.08 -21.10
CA ALA A 117 -5.09 -0.21 -20.02
C ALA A 117 -3.94 0.50 -19.28
N LYS A 118 -2.69 0.37 -19.77
CA LYS A 118 -1.49 0.88 -19.08
C LYS A 118 -1.41 0.45 -17.60
N SER A 119 -1.81 -0.78 -17.33
CA SER A 119 -1.95 -1.32 -15.97
C SER A 119 -0.65 -1.38 -15.17
N ASN A 120 0.50 -1.30 -15.83
CA ASN A 120 1.83 -1.27 -15.22
C ASN A 120 2.42 0.13 -15.05
N THR A 121 1.71 1.16 -15.45
CA THR A 121 2.08 2.56 -15.31
C THR A 121 1.23 3.20 -14.22
N LEU A 122 1.80 4.13 -13.47
CA LEU A 122 1.03 4.92 -12.51
C LEU A 122 -0.05 5.73 -13.24
N THR A 123 -1.22 5.86 -12.63
CA THR A 123 -2.25 6.79 -13.11
C THR A 123 -1.74 8.22 -13.15
N GLU A 124 -2.31 9.07 -13.96
CA GLU A 124 -1.92 10.48 -14.07
C GLU A 124 -1.97 11.20 -12.72
N TYR A 125 -2.99 10.89 -11.92
CA TYR A 125 -3.10 11.42 -10.56
C TYR A 125 -1.94 10.97 -9.66
N SER A 126 -1.57 9.68 -9.71
CA SER A 126 -0.43 9.15 -8.94
C SER A 126 0.88 9.79 -9.38
N GLN A 127 1.05 10.03 -10.69
CA GLN A 127 2.22 10.72 -11.23
C GLN A 127 2.28 12.18 -10.75
N ASP A 128 1.15 12.89 -10.73
CA ASP A 128 1.08 14.28 -10.21
C ASP A 128 1.51 14.34 -8.74
N VAL A 129 0.97 13.46 -7.90
CA VAL A 129 1.36 13.36 -6.48
C VAL A 129 2.85 13.08 -6.33
N MET A 130 3.38 12.10 -7.08
CA MET A 130 4.79 11.73 -7.01
C MET A 130 5.72 12.84 -7.48
N SER A 131 5.32 13.62 -8.50
CA SER A 131 6.11 14.74 -9.02
C SER A 131 6.34 15.85 -8.00
N LYS A 132 5.45 15.97 -7.00
CA LYS A 132 5.55 16.94 -5.89
C LYS A 132 6.51 16.49 -4.78
N ILE A 133 6.94 15.23 -4.80
CA ILE A 133 7.95 14.70 -3.87
C ILE A 133 9.34 14.88 -4.49
N THR A 134 9.91 16.05 -4.30
CA THR A 134 11.19 16.46 -4.94
C THR A 134 12.43 16.07 -4.16
N ASP A 135 12.30 15.82 -2.86
CA ASP A 135 13.34 15.38 -1.93
C ASP A 135 13.40 13.84 -1.81
N GLY A 136 14.31 13.35 -0.96
CA GLY A 136 14.45 11.92 -0.72
C GLY A 136 13.22 11.31 -0.04
N LEU A 137 12.85 10.13 -0.49
CA LEU A 137 11.75 9.33 0.04
C LEU A 137 12.25 7.97 0.50
N THR A 138 11.94 7.61 1.72
CA THR A 138 12.26 6.29 2.30
C THR A 138 10.97 5.57 2.70
N ILE A 139 10.82 4.32 2.28
CA ILE A 139 9.77 3.41 2.71
C ILE A 139 10.40 2.43 3.69
N THR A 140 10.07 2.53 4.96
CA THR A 140 10.54 1.59 5.98
C THR A 140 9.43 0.61 6.32
N THR A 141 9.66 -0.67 6.05
CA THR A 141 8.75 -1.76 6.41
C THR A 141 9.12 -2.28 7.79
N TYR A 142 8.20 -2.16 8.74
CA TYR A 142 8.31 -2.69 10.08
C TYR A 142 7.54 -4.00 10.16
N ALA A 143 8.24 -5.08 10.49
CA ALA A 143 7.65 -6.42 10.57
C ALA A 143 7.96 -7.05 11.94
N ASN A 144 6.92 -7.24 12.74
CA ASN A 144 7.01 -7.96 14.00
C ASN A 144 7.05 -9.46 13.72
N VAL A 145 8.15 -10.11 14.03
CA VAL A 145 8.38 -11.53 13.74
C VAL A 145 7.47 -12.46 14.53
N LEU A 146 6.79 -11.95 15.55
CA LEU A 146 5.81 -12.69 16.36
C LEU A 146 4.36 -12.50 15.87
N ASP A 147 4.10 -11.55 14.99
CA ASP A 147 2.78 -11.34 14.41
C ASP A 147 2.58 -12.22 13.16
N GLU A 148 1.36 -12.67 12.90
CA GLU A 148 1.05 -13.51 11.73
C GLU A 148 1.31 -12.82 10.39
N THR A 149 1.21 -11.48 10.36
CA THR A 149 1.45 -10.68 9.16
C THR A 149 2.93 -10.58 8.77
N TRP A 150 3.84 -11.02 9.63
CA TRP A 150 5.26 -11.15 9.35
C TRP A 150 5.57 -11.87 8.04
N ILE A 151 4.82 -12.92 7.71
CA ILE A 151 5.01 -13.74 6.51
C ILE A 151 5.05 -12.92 5.23
N TYR A 152 4.40 -11.76 5.19
CA TYR A 152 4.34 -10.91 4.00
C TYR A 152 5.64 -10.12 3.75
N ALA A 153 6.50 -9.97 4.75
CA ALA A 153 7.76 -9.23 4.66
C ALA A 153 8.98 -10.00 5.17
N GLU A 154 8.81 -11.29 5.50
CA GLU A 154 9.94 -12.11 5.92
C GLU A 154 11.06 -12.13 4.87
N PRO A 155 12.33 -12.37 5.23
CA PRO A 155 13.48 -12.26 4.32
C PRO A 155 13.31 -13.03 3.01
N ARG A 156 12.76 -14.23 3.03
CA ARG A 156 12.51 -15.04 1.82
C ARG A 156 11.43 -14.45 0.89
N ASN A 157 10.53 -13.62 1.40
CA ASN A 157 9.49 -12.95 0.63
C ASN A 157 9.86 -11.50 0.25
N LYS A 158 11.03 -11.03 0.65
CA LYS A 158 11.49 -9.64 0.49
C LYS A 158 11.43 -9.17 -0.97
N ASN A 159 11.90 -9.99 -1.92
CA ASN A 159 11.84 -9.64 -3.33
C ASN A 159 10.41 -9.43 -3.83
N ARG A 160 9.47 -10.29 -3.41
CA ARG A 160 8.05 -10.15 -3.76
C ARG A 160 7.48 -8.86 -3.18
N ASP A 161 7.85 -8.50 -1.97
CA ASP A 161 7.39 -7.28 -1.34
C ASP A 161 7.98 -6.02 -1.99
N LEU A 162 9.27 -6.03 -2.32
CA LEU A 162 9.94 -4.94 -3.04
C LEU A 162 9.26 -4.62 -4.38
N THR A 163 8.82 -5.65 -5.13
CA THR A 163 8.18 -5.46 -6.44
C THR A 163 6.85 -4.70 -6.37
N ARG A 164 6.19 -4.62 -5.21
CA ARG A 164 4.93 -3.87 -5.03
C ARG A 164 5.08 -2.37 -5.30
N PHE A 165 6.27 -1.85 -5.08
CA PHE A 165 6.58 -0.44 -5.29
C PHE A 165 7.25 -0.15 -6.64
N GLU A 166 7.39 -1.16 -7.52
CA GLU A 166 8.10 -1.00 -8.79
C GLU A 166 7.55 0.12 -9.67
N LYS A 167 6.23 0.29 -9.74
CA LYS A 167 5.63 1.39 -10.51
C LYS A 167 6.13 2.75 -10.03
N TYR A 168 6.22 2.92 -8.71
CA TYR A 168 6.73 4.15 -8.08
C TYR A 168 8.23 4.32 -8.30
N LEU A 169 9.01 3.25 -8.17
CA LEU A 169 10.45 3.23 -8.43
C LEU A 169 10.78 3.55 -9.91
N ARG A 170 9.92 3.14 -10.85
CA ARG A 170 10.08 3.51 -12.26
C ARG A 170 9.92 5.01 -12.46
N PHE A 171 9.00 5.63 -11.73
CA PHE A 171 8.77 7.08 -11.78
C PHE A 171 9.81 7.87 -10.97
N LYS A 172 10.17 7.40 -9.77
CA LYS A 172 11.14 8.01 -8.85
C LYS A 172 12.16 6.96 -8.38
N PRO A 173 13.26 6.74 -9.13
CA PRO A 173 14.23 5.65 -8.86
C PRO A 173 15.03 5.80 -7.58
N ASP A 174 15.05 6.98 -6.97
CA ASP A 174 15.77 7.30 -5.73
C ASP A 174 15.02 6.95 -4.44
N ILE A 175 13.82 6.36 -4.54
CA ILE A 175 13.09 5.84 -3.37
C ILE A 175 13.92 4.75 -2.69
N LYS A 176 14.19 4.94 -1.41
CA LYS A 176 14.89 3.95 -0.59
C LYS A 176 13.87 3.02 0.07
N GLN A 177 14.12 1.72 0.03
CA GLN A 177 13.30 0.73 0.73
C GLN A 177 14.13 0.08 1.83
N LYS A 178 13.64 0.11 3.07
CA LYS A 178 14.28 -0.47 4.26
C LYS A 178 13.35 -1.45 4.94
N TYR A 179 13.93 -2.45 5.58
CA TYR A 179 13.21 -3.42 6.41
C TYR A 179 13.78 -3.38 7.81
N VAL A 180 12.89 -3.30 8.78
CA VAL A 180 13.20 -3.39 10.21
C VAL A 180 12.42 -4.55 10.77
N TYR A 181 13.13 -5.57 11.18
CA TYR A 181 12.56 -6.74 11.82
C TYR A 181 12.68 -6.59 13.33
N TYR A 182 11.57 -6.82 14.03
CA TYR A 182 11.53 -6.64 15.47
C TYR A 182 10.65 -7.68 16.14
N TYR A 183 10.76 -7.79 17.43
CA TYR A 183 9.90 -8.61 18.26
C TYR A 183 9.25 -7.78 19.35
N GLY A 184 8.01 -8.08 19.66
CA GLY A 184 7.27 -7.34 20.64
C GLY A 184 5.87 -7.88 20.84
N LYS A 185 5.03 -7.10 21.50
CA LYS A 185 3.63 -7.45 21.68
C LYS A 185 2.96 -7.64 20.30
N TYR A 186 2.19 -8.70 20.15
CA TYR A 186 1.44 -9.06 18.95
C TYR A 186 -0.06 -9.03 19.23
N TYR A 187 -0.83 -8.77 18.18
CA TYR A 187 -2.28 -8.61 18.35
C TYR A 187 -3.00 -9.94 18.57
N SER A 188 -2.70 -10.93 17.77
CA SER A 188 -3.25 -12.29 17.92
C SER A 188 -2.36 -13.29 17.19
N ASN A 189 -1.89 -14.30 17.93
CA ASN A 189 -1.25 -15.43 17.32
C ASN A 189 -1.45 -16.68 18.19
N TYR A 190 -2.49 -17.44 17.88
CA TYR A 190 -2.87 -18.68 18.57
C TYR A 190 -1.71 -19.69 18.72
N ARG A 191 -0.67 -19.59 17.86
CA ARG A 191 0.51 -20.47 17.93
C ARG A 191 1.27 -20.32 19.24
N TYR A 192 1.19 -19.16 19.88
CA TYR A 192 1.95 -18.82 21.07
C TYR A 192 1.14 -19.02 22.37
N GLU A 193 -0.15 -19.32 22.26
CA GLU A 193 -1.02 -19.69 23.38
C GLU A 193 -0.77 -21.12 23.89
N ARG A 194 0.07 -21.88 23.16
CA ARG A 194 0.45 -23.24 23.56
C ARG A 194 1.25 -23.20 24.86
N ASP A 195 1.10 -24.26 25.66
CA ASP A 195 1.77 -24.38 26.97
C ASP A 195 3.28 -24.19 26.92
N ASP A 196 3.92 -24.58 25.81
CA ASP A 196 5.37 -24.40 25.60
C ASP A 196 5.81 -22.95 25.46
N TYR A 197 4.91 -22.01 25.16
CA TYR A 197 5.22 -20.65 24.76
C TYR A 197 4.55 -19.56 25.61
N LYS A 198 3.44 -19.84 26.28
CA LYS A 198 2.58 -18.84 26.96
C LYS A 198 3.29 -18.00 28.03
N ASP A 199 4.30 -18.57 28.67
CA ASP A 199 5.02 -17.90 29.76
C ASP A 199 6.36 -17.25 29.30
N LYS A 200 6.65 -17.28 27.99
CA LYS A 200 7.90 -16.73 27.46
C LYS A 200 7.79 -15.24 27.17
N THR A 201 8.85 -14.53 27.47
CA THR A 201 9.01 -13.15 26.99
C THR A 201 9.10 -13.12 25.46
N PRO A 202 8.80 -11.99 24.78
CA PRO A 202 8.95 -11.88 23.33
C PRO A 202 10.34 -12.27 22.84
N TYR A 203 11.39 -11.93 23.56
CA TYR A 203 12.78 -12.33 23.25
C TYR A 203 12.97 -13.86 23.27
N GLU A 204 12.57 -14.50 24.38
CA GLU A 204 12.67 -15.95 24.53
C GLU A 204 11.82 -16.69 23.50
N LEU A 205 10.65 -16.13 23.17
CA LEU A 205 9.73 -16.69 22.20
C LEU A 205 10.34 -16.70 20.81
N VAL A 206 10.96 -15.59 20.36
CA VAL A 206 11.67 -15.51 19.07
C VAL A 206 12.77 -16.57 18.99
N HIS A 207 13.59 -16.68 20.02
CA HIS A 207 14.65 -17.67 20.06
C HIS A 207 14.14 -19.12 20.08
N ALA A 208 13.03 -19.39 20.77
CA ALA A 208 12.42 -20.71 20.79
C ALA A 208 11.83 -21.12 19.43
N ILE A 209 11.17 -20.19 18.74
CA ILE A 209 10.50 -20.45 17.45
C ILE A 209 11.53 -20.59 16.32
N TYR A 210 12.50 -19.67 16.26
CA TYR A 210 13.46 -19.60 15.16
C TYR A 210 14.76 -20.37 15.42
N ARG A 211 14.82 -21.11 16.52
CA ARG A 211 15.99 -21.93 16.88
C ARG A 211 16.47 -22.85 15.77
N TRP A 212 15.55 -23.40 15.00
CA TRP A 212 15.83 -24.33 13.91
C TRP A 212 15.82 -23.68 12.52
N SER A 213 15.46 -22.41 12.44
CA SER A 213 15.55 -21.66 11.21
C SER A 213 16.99 -21.18 10.97
N ARG A 214 17.33 -20.94 9.71
CA ARG A 214 18.63 -20.33 9.35
C ARG A 214 18.60 -18.81 9.49
N GLN A 215 17.58 -18.25 10.14
CA GLN A 215 17.43 -16.81 10.29
C GLN A 215 18.32 -16.32 11.43
N ASP A 216 19.03 -15.23 11.19
CA ASP A 216 19.83 -14.56 12.22
C ASP A 216 18.92 -13.68 13.09
N THR A 217 18.45 -14.26 14.20
CA THR A 217 17.57 -13.56 15.15
C THR A 217 18.28 -12.46 15.95
N THR A 218 19.62 -12.40 15.89
CA THR A 218 20.40 -11.37 16.60
C THR A 218 20.23 -9.98 15.99
N THR A 219 19.77 -9.91 14.74
CA THR A 219 19.51 -8.66 14.02
C THR A 219 18.13 -8.08 14.35
N TYR A 220 17.27 -8.80 15.08
CA TYR A 220 15.94 -8.36 15.40
C TYR A 220 15.94 -7.42 16.60
N MET A 221 15.26 -6.30 16.49
CA MET A 221 15.20 -5.28 17.52
C MET A 221 14.05 -5.52 18.51
N PRO A 222 14.17 -5.14 19.79
CA PRO A 222 13.01 -5.06 20.66
C PRO A 222 12.09 -3.92 20.23
N GLN A 223 10.78 -4.06 20.46
CA GLN A 223 9.76 -3.09 20.02
C GLN A 223 9.99 -1.68 20.55
N GLU A 224 10.59 -1.52 21.73
CA GLU A 224 10.87 -0.21 22.34
C GLU A 224 11.86 0.62 21.52
N GLN A 225 12.84 -0.04 20.91
CA GLN A 225 13.80 0.64 20.03
C GLN A 225 13.09 1.07 18.72
N VAL A 226 12.20 0.25 18.20
CA VAL A 226 11.41 0.59 17.01
C VAL A 226 10.49 1.77 17.28
N TRP A 227 9.81 1.81 18.43
CA TRP A 227 8.95 2.92 18.82
C TRP A 227 9.70 4.25 19.05
N ALA A 228 10.99 4.17 19.37
CA ALA A 228 11.84 5.34 19.42
C ALA A 228 12.24 5.88 18.03
N MET A 229 12.23 5.02 17.00
CA MET A 229 12.47 5.42 15.60
C MET A 229 11.21 6.01 14.95
N ASP A 230 10.09 5.29 15.08
CA ASP A 230 8.79 5.67 14.53
C ASP A 230 7.68 5.23 15.48
N ASP A 231 6.75 6.15 15.81
CA ASP A 231 5.63 5.83 16.69
C ASP A 231 4.57 5.00 15.95
N ILE A 232 4.78 3.68 15.96
CA ILE A 232 3.87 2.69 15.41
C ILE A 232 3.11 1.89 16.48
N ARG A 233 3.09 2.36 17.73
CA ARG A 233 2.42 1.67 18.86
C ARG A 233 0.95 1.38 18.57
N ALA A 234 0.27 2.32 17.95
CA ALA A 234 -1.14 2.19 17.61
C ALA A 234 -1.44 1.12 16.55
N GLU A 235 -0.41 0.60 15.86
CA GLU A 235 -0.58 -0.43 14.81
C GLU A 235 -0.63 -1.86 15.37
N GLY A 236 -0.56 -2.02 16.69
CA GLY A 236 -0.80 -3.30 17.37
C GLY A 236 0.20 -4.41 17.07
N GLY A 237 1.39 -4.08 16.57
CA GLY A 237 2.42 -5.05 16.21
C GLY A 237 2.26 -5.67 14.82
N ARG A 238 1.25 -5.28 14.05
CA ARG A 238 1.04 -5.73 12.67
C ARG A 238 2.10 -5.15 11.73
N LEU A 239 2.28 -5.80 10.59
CA LEU A 239 3.13 -5.26 9.52
C LEU A 239 2.62 -3.90 9.06
N VAL A 240 3.49 -2.92 9.10
CA VAL A 240 3.19 -1.56 8.69
C VAL A 240 4.38 -0.94 7.95
N ARG A 241 4.12 0.02 7.08
CA ARG A 241 5.18 0.79 6.42
C ARG A 241 5.07 2.24 6.81
N VAL A 242 6.20 2.82 7.13
CA VAL A 242 6.34 4.27 7.34
C VAL A 242 7.03 4.84 6.11
N LEU A 243 6.34 5.74 5.44
CA LEU A 243 6.87 6.55 4.35
C LEU A 243 7.40 7.83 4.96
N SER A 244 8.67 8.15 4.75
CA SER A 244 9.30 9.35 5.31
C SER A 244 10.04 10.13 4.25
N ARG A 245 9.85 11.46 4.25
CA ARG A 245 10.58 12.40 3.41
C ARG A 245 11.77 13.00 4.19
N ASP A 246 12.77 13.45 3.47
CA ASP A 246 13.94 14.12 4.09
C ASP A 246 13.55 15.42 4.81
N ASN A 247 12.40 16.01 4.49
CA ASN A 247 11.84 17.18 5.19
C ASN A 247 11.16 16.82 6.54
N GLY A 248 11.18 15.57 6.96
CA GLY A 248 10.63 15.08 8.23
C GLY A 248 9.15 14.69 8.20
N ARG A 249 8.43 14.93 7.09
CA ARG A 249 7.03 14.45 6.98
C ARG A 249 6.99 12.93 6.89
N LYS A 250 6.03 12.33 7.60
CA LYS A 250 5.82 10.88 7.65
C LYS A 250 4.35 10.52 7.36
N ALA A 251 4.15 9.37 6.73
CA ALA A 251 2.83 8.78 6.49
C ALA A 251 2.88 7.28 6.80
N ILE A 252 1.76 6.74 7.27
CA ILE A 252 1.62 5.32 7.56
C ILE A 252 0.87 4.65 6.41
N LEU A 253 1.43 3.54 5.91
CA LEU A 253 0.81 2.68 4.91
C LEU A 253 0.63 1.29 5.50
N ARG A 254 -0.63 0.87 5.61
CA ARG A 254 -1.04 -0.36 6.27
C ARG A 254 -1.26 -1.51 5.30
N ILE A 255 -1.39 -2.70 5.84
CA ILE A 255 -2.01 -3.86 5.20
C ILE A 255 -3.42 -4.05 5.77
N TYR A 256 -4.28 -4.76 5.04
CA TYR A 256 -5.71 -4.81 5.30
C TYR A 256 -6.18 -6.25 5.53
N ASP A 257 -7.31 -6.40 6.23
CA ASP A 257 -7.93 -7.70 6.50
C ASP A 257 -9.03 -8.01 5.46
N ASP A 258 -8.67 -7.87 4.19
CA ASP A 258 -9.53 -8.21 3.06
C ASP A 258 -8.81 -9.18 2.10
N SER A 259 -9.49 -9.57 1.02
CA SER A 259 -8.95 -10.50 0.01
C SER A 259 -7.66 -10.00 -0.67
N HIS A 260 -7.38 -8.72 -0.62
CA HIS A 260 -6.24 -8.08 -1.27
C HIS A 260 -5.17 -7.59 -0.29
N ILE A 261 -5.15 -8.03 0.93
CA ILE A 261 -4.25 -7.75 2.06
C ILE A 261 -3.30 -6.54 1.87
N HIS A 262 -2.57 -6.48 0.77
CA HIS A 262 -1.61 -5.41 0.48
C HIS A 262 -2.28 -4.17 -0.10
N PRO A 263 -1.70 -2.97 0.17
CA PRO A 263 -2.17 -1.74 -0.43
C PRO A 263 -2.05 -1.77 -1.95
N SER A 264 -3.05 -1.25 -2.63
CA SER A 264 -3.07 -1.00 -4.07
C SER A 264 -2.44 0.36 -4.39
N GLU A 265 -2.44 0.72 -5.67
CA GLU A 265 -1.97 2.05 -6.11
C GLU A 265 -2.74 3.18 -5.41
N THR A 266 -4.04 2.99 -5.14
CA THR A 266 -4.87 3.99 -4.45
C THR A 266 -4.32 4.31 -3.07
N GLU A 267 -4.16 3.32 -2.20
CA GLU A 267 -3.72 3.54 -0.82
C GLU A 267 -2.26 4.00 -0.76
N ILE A 268 -1.39 3.50 -1.66
CA ILE A 268 -0.01 3.97 -1.73
C ILE A 268 0.03 5.43 -2.14
N THR A 269 -0.74 5.83 -3.16
CA THR A 269 -0.79 7.21 -3.62
C THR A 269 -1.40 8.14 -2.57
N VAL A 270 -2.43 7.68 -1.86
CA VAL A 270 -3.01 8.41 -0.73
C VAL A 270 -1.96 8.66 0.36
N ALA A 271 -1.20 7.63 0.75
CA ALA A 271 -0.12 7.80 1.72
C ALA A 271 0.96 8.78 1.21
N MET A 272 1.34 8.71 -0.08
CA MET A 272 2.26 9.67 -0.70
C MET A 272 1.69 11.09 -0.70
N LYS A 273 0.39 11.26 -0.95
CA LYS A 273 -0.28 12.56 -0.91
C LYS A 273 -0.21 13.21 0.47
N THR A 274 -0.35 12.45 1.54
CA THR A 274 -0.25 12.99 2.92
C THR A 274 1.15 13.51 3.25
N LEU A 275 2.18 13.06 2.49
CA LEU A 275 3.53 13.61 2.59
C LEU A 275 3.70 14.97 1.86
N VAL A 276 2.80 15.29 0.94
CA VAL A 276 2.83 16.54 0.14
C VAL A 276 1.87 17.56 0.75
N ASP A 277 0.62 17.17 0.90
CA ASP A 277 -0.47 18.00 1.41
C ASP A 277 -0.81 17.58 2.85
N ARG A 278 -1.44 18.48 3.62
CA ARG A 278 -2.03 18.06 4.88
C ARG A 278 -3.24 17.15 4.60
N PRO A 279 -3.49 16.11 5.42
CA PRO A 279 -4.73 15.36 5.34
C PRO A 279 -5.93 16.27 5.63
N ALA A 280 -7.03 16.04 4.92
CA ALA A 280 -8.29 16.71 5.23
C ALA A 280 -8.84 16.20 6.58
N VAL A 281 -9.44 17.11 7.34
CA VAL A 281 -9.92 16.86 8.70
C VAL A 281 -11.45 16.84 8.74
N PRO A 282 -12.09 15.65 8.62
CA PRO A 282 -13.48 15.48 9.00
C PRO A 282 -13.61 15.53 10.52
N ALA A 283 -14.49 16.38 11.03
CA ALA A 283 -14.76 16.45 12.45
C ALA A 283 -16.17 15.90 12.75
N PHE A 284 -16.21 14.82 13.50
CA PHE A 284 -17.42 14.19 13.99
C PHE A 284 -17.91 14.97 15.23
N VAL A 285 -19.09 15.51 15.14
CA VAL A 285 -19.67 16.28 16.25
C VAL A 285 -20.18 15.33 17.32
N THR A 286 -19.91 15.67 18.58
CA THR A 286 -20.33 14.93 19.77
C THR A 286 -20.83 15.88 20.86
N GLY A 287 -21.62 15.37 21.79
CA GLY A 287 -22.18 16.11 22.94
C GLY A 287 -23.69 15.95 23.07
N HIS A 288 -24.39 15.63 22.00
CA HIS A 288 -25.84 15.50 21.95
C HIS A 288 -26.35 14.12 21.59
N GLY A 289 -25.49 13.08 21.86
CA GLY A 289 -25.79 11.67 21.61
C GLY A 289 -25.66 11.27 20.15
N GLU A 290 -24.91 12.04 19.37
CA GLU A 290 -24.54 11.73 17.98
C GLU A 290 -23.78 10.41 17.89
N ARG A 291 -23.68 9.88 16.69
CA ARG A 291 -22.90 8.66 16.42
C ARG A 291 -21.40 8.95 16.50
N SER A 292 -20.73 8.29 17.44
CA SER A 292 -19.28 8.46 17.68
C SER A 292 -18.42 7.79 16.62
N MET A 293 -17.31 8.44 16.25
CA MET A 293 -16.27 7.81 15.43
C MET A 293 -15.40 6.80 16.18
N ASN A 294 -15.56 6.67 17.49
CA ASN A 294 -14.83 5.72 18.33
C ASN A 294 -15.67 4.48 18.68
N ASP A 295 -16.94 4.44 18.29
CA ASP A 295 -17.80 3.29 18.46
C ASP A 295 -17.76 2.41 17.19
N ASN A 296 -17.37 1.14 17.37
CA ASN A 296 -17.32 0.13 16.30
C ASN A 296 -18.61 -0.67 16.14
N GLY A 297 -19.63 -0.38 16.95
CA GLY A 297 -20.94 -1.00 16.85
C GLY A 297 -21.76 -0.46 15.66
N ASP A 298 -22.95 -1.04 15.46
CA ASP A 298 -23.84 -0.71 14.33
C ASP A 298 -24.28 0.77 14.31
N ASN A 299 -24.29 1.40 15.49
CA ASN A 299 -24.68 2.81 15.67
C ASN A 299 -23.48 3.76 15.71
N GLY A 300 -22.28 3.29 15.40
CA GLY A 300 -21.04 4.06 15.42
C GLY A 300 -20.41 4.22 14.05
N TYR A 301 -19.41 5.09 13.97
CA TYR A 301 -18.60 5.31 12.77
C TYR A 301 -17.14 4.86 12.93
N GLY A 302 -16.83 4.05 13.97
CA GLY A 302 -15.46 3.59 14.22
C GLY A 302 -14.88 2.81 13.05
N LEU A 303 -15.66 1.89 12.47
CA LEU A 303 -15.23 1.11 11.29
C LEU A 303 -15.02 1.99 10.06
N LEU A 304 -15.83 3.03 9.87
CA LEU A 304 -15.66 3.99 8.78
C LEU A 304 -14.49 4.94 9.02
N ALA A 305 -14.34 5.43 10.24
CA ALA A 305 -13.44 6.54 10.53
C ALA A 305 -12.01 6.07 10.87
N THR A 306 -11.87 5.11 11.80
CA THR A 306 -10.59 4.82 12.47
C THR A 306 -10.13 3.37 12.37
N HIS A 307 -10.85 2.52 11.67
CA HIS A 307 -10.53 1.10 11.55
C HIS A 307 -9.23 0.88 10.76
N ARG A 308 -8.13 0.55 11.46
CA ARG A 308 -6.79 0.49 10.88
C ARG A 308 -6.65 -0.58 9.79
N VAL A 309 -7.31 -1.72 9.97
CA VAL A 309 -7.25 -2.85 9.05
C VAL A 309 -8.35 -2.81 7.99
N GLY A 310 -9.26 -1.84 8.05
CA GLY A 310 -10.30 -1.58 7.06
C GLY A 310 -9.76 -0.69 5.94
N ARG A 311 -9.62 -1.21 4.74
CA ARG A 311 -9.09 -0.49 3.56
C ARG A 311 -9.81 0.85 3.34
N ASN A 312 -11.13 0.86 3.43
CA ASN A 312 -11.98 2.00 3.12
C ASN A 312 -12.17 2.97 4.29
N SER A 313 -11.54 2.72 5.44
CA SER A 313 -11.63 3.65 6.56
C SER A 313 -10.95 4.99 6.24
N LEU A 314 -11.47 6.08 6.78
CA LEU A 314 -11.01 7.43 6.48
C LEU A 314 -9.51 7.63 6.73
N ILE A 315 -8.98 7.05 7.83
CA ILE A 315 -7.54 7.13 8.12
C ILE A 315 -6.66 6.46 7.06
N ASN A 316 -7.19 5.46 6.32
CA ASN A 316 -6.49 4.77 5.25
C ASN A 316 -6.74 5.43 3.89
N GLN A 317 -7.70 6.36 3.82
CA GLN A 317 -8.03 7.15 2.64
C GLN A 317 -7.48 8.59 2.71
N GLY A 318 -6.52 8.85 3.61
CA GLY A 318 -5.79 10.10 3.67
C GLY A 318 -6.52 11.22 4.44
N PHE A 319 -7.46 10.87 5.28
CA PHE A 319 -8.13 11.79 6.18
C PHE A 319 -7.56 11.70 7.61
N ALA A 320 -7.70 12.77 8.38
CA ALA A 320 -7.38 12.84 9.79
C ALA A 320 -8.67 13.10 10.61
N PRO A 321 -9.56 12.10 10.77
CA PRO A 321 -10.82 12.28 11.49
C PRO A 321 -10.56 12.56 12.96
N ARG A 322 -11.42 13.41 13.55
CA ARG A 322 -11.42 13.68 15.00
C ARG A 322 -12.83 14.00 15.49
N GLU A 323 -13.05 13.86 16.80
CA GLU A 323 -14.26 14.33 17.46
C GLU A 323 -14.12 15.76 17.93
N ILE A 324 -15.20 16.51 17.88
CA ILE A 324 -15.31 17.86 18.42
C ILE A 324 -16.68 18.07 19.08
N SER A 325 -16.73 18.99 20.06
CA SER A 325 -18.00 19.56 20.55
C SER A 325 -18.23 20.93 19.91
N LEU A 326 -19.48 21.28 19.70
CA LEU A 326 -19.89 22.63 19.24
C LEU A 326 -19.96 23.65 20.39
N GLU A 327 -19.75 23.25 21.65
CA GLU A 327 -19.67 24.20 22.80
C GLU A 327 -18.60 25.27 22.56
N LYS A 328 -17.54 24.96 21.81
CA LYS A 328 -16.49 25.89 21.42
C LYS A 328 -16.53 26.16 19.92
N PRO A 329 -15.97 27.29 19.48
CA PRO A 329 -15.84 27.56 18.06
C PRO A 329 -15.08 26.44 17.34
N VAL A 330 -15.61 26.03 16.19
CA VAL A 330 -14.96 24.97 15.38
C VAL A 330 -13.57 25.42 14.94
N PRO A 331 -12.53 24.61 15.20
CA PRO A 331 -11.14 24.94 14.81
C PRO A 331 -11.00 25.20 13.32
N ILE A 332 -10.06 26.08 12.97
CA ILE A 332 -9.86 26.56 11.58
C ILE A 332 -9.35 25.47 10.64
N ASP A 333 -8.68 24.46 11.18
CA ASP A 333 -8.11 23.34 10.44
C ASP A 333 -9.14 22.24 10.13
N VAL A 334 -10.35 22.32 10.64
CA VAL A 334 -11.48 21.44 10.27
C VAL A 334 -11.93 21.77 8.86
N ASP A 335 -11.99 20.77 7.99
CA ASP A 335 -12.41 20.95 6.60
C ASP A 335 -13.92 20.74 6.40
N PHE A 336 -14.51 19.78 7.12
CA PHE A 336 -15.95 19.58 7.14
C PHE A 336 -16.43 18.92 8.44
N LEU A 337 -17.70 19.15 8.77
CA LEU A 337 -18.36 18.52 9.91
C LEU A 337 -19.14 17.28 9.47
N VAL A 338 -19.19 16.29 10.35
CA VAL A 338 -20.11 15.15 10.27
C VAL A 338 -21.01 15.19 11.49
N ILE A 339 -22.31 15.40 11.25
CA ILE A 339 -23.35 15.51 12.29
C ILE A 339 -24.41 14.46 12.00
N SER A 340 -24.64 13.54 12.91
CA SER A 340 -25.58 12.43 12.67
C SER A 340 -26.35 12.04 13.92
N ASP A 341 -27.65 11.77 13.76
CA ASP A 341 -28.55 11.24 14.79
C ASP A 341 -28.51 12.03 16.11
N VAL A 342 -28.72 13.35 16.02
CA VAL A 342 -28.76 14.27 17.19
C VAL A 342 -29.93 13.92 18.11
N LYS A 343 -29.66 13.44 19.33
CA LYS A 343 -30.67 12.93 20.26
C LYS A 343 -31.23 14.03 21.19
N THR A 344 -30.42 15.04 21.49
CA THR A 344 -30.86 16.21 22.32
C THR A 344 -30.62 17.51 21.57
N PRO A 345 -31.44 18.56 21.79
CA PRO A 345 -31.28 19.81 21.07
C PRO A 345 -29.97 20.50 21.37
N TYR A 346 -29.39 21.14 20.39
CA TYR A 346 -28.28 22.07 20.57
C TYR A 346 -28.71 23.34 21.27
N THR A 347 -27.81 23.94 22.03
CA THR A 347 -27.97 25.29 22.60
C THR A 347 -27.83 26.36 21.51
N GLU A 348 -28.28 27.56 21.79
CA GLU A 348 -28.14 28.70 20.89
C GLU A 348 -26.69 29.02 20.56
N GLN A 349 -25.79 28.87 21.56
CA GLN A 349 -24.36 29.08 21.37
C GLN A 349 -23.72 28.04 20.43
N GLU A 350 -24.14 26.79 20.52
CA GLU A 350 -23.65 25.71 19.64
C GLU A 350 -24.14 25.90 18.20
N LEU A 351 -25.40 26.29 18.03
CA LEU A 351 -25.95 26.62 16.71
C LEU A 351 -25.23 27.84 16.11
N GLU A 352 -24.88 28.84 16.93
CA GLU A 352 -24.08 29.96 16.46
C GLU A 352 -22.68 29.56 16.05
N ASN A 353 -22.01 28.68 16.80
CA ASN A 353 -20.67 28.13 16.43
C ASN A 353 -20.74 27.31 15.14
N TYR A 354 -21.79 26.50 14.97
CA TYR A 354 -22.06 25.79 13.72
C TYR A 354 -22.26 26.76 12.56
N LYS A 355 -23.14 27.78 12.72
CA LYS A 355 -23.42 28.80 11.70
C LYS A 355 -22.13 29.52 11.28
N LYS A 356 -21.32 29.97 12.23
CA LYS A 356 -20.01 30.59 11.95
C LYS A 356 -19.09 29.71 11.13
N PHE A 357 -19.16 28.37 11.30
CA PHE A 357 -18.41 27.44 10.51
C PHE A 357 -18.93 27.38 9.06
N ILE A 358 -20.23 27.26 8.86
CA ILE A 358 -20.89 27.27 7.54
C ILE A 358 -20.66 28.61 6.81
N ASP A 359 -20.78 29.73 7.51
CA ASP A 359 -20.56 31.07 6.94
C ASP A 359 -19.12 31.30 6.43
N ARG A 360 -18.14 30.50 6.89
CA ARG A 360 -16.78 30.47 6.33
C ARG A 360 -16.69 29.70 4.98
N GLY A 361 -17.81 29.24 4.44
CA GLY A 361 -17.86 28.43 3.22
C GLY A 361 -17.36 26.98 3.43
N ARG A 362 -17.44 26.47 4.67
CA ARG A 362 -17.07 25.09 4.99
C ARG A 362 -18.26 24.15 4.82
N ASN A 363 -17.97 22.87 4.57
CA ASN A 363 -18.95 21.85 4.28
C ASN A 363 -19.42 21.11 5.55
N ALA A 364 -20.64 20.63 5.55
CA ALA A 364 -21.16 19.72 6.55
C ALA A 364 -21.89 18.54 5.90
N LEU A 365 -21.65 17.36 6.41
CA LEU A 365 -22.44 16.15 6.14
C LEU A 365 -23.41 15.98 7.31
N ILE A 366 -24.70 16.21 7.06
CA ILE A 366 -25.75 16.15 8.07
C ILE A 366 -26.64 14.96 7.75
N LEU A 367 -26.64 13.97 8.64
CA LEU A 367 -27.40 12.73 8.50
C LEU A 367 -28.51 12.71 9.54
N GLY A 368 -29.73 12.79 9.06
CA GLY A 368 -30.94 12.76 9.91
C GLY A 368 -31.37 11.31 10.17
N GLU A 369 -31.96 11.10 11.34
CA GLU A 369 -32.66 9.88 11.70
C GLU A 369 -34.16 10.14 11.84
N PRO A 370 -35.02 9.15 11.56
CA PRO A 370 -36.45 9.27 11.77
C PRO A 370 -36.79 9.72 13.20
N ARG A 371 -37.78 10.58 13.32
CA ARG A 371 -38.23 11.14 14.61
C ARG A 371 -37.23 12.07 15.30
N ARG A 372 -36.16 12.50 14.59
CA ARG A 372 -35.16 13.46 15.09
C ARG A 372 -35.29 14.85 14.47
N GLN A 373 -36.30 15.10 13.65
CA GLN A 373 -36.50 16.34 12.89
C GLN A 373 -36.41 17.58 13.77
N LYS A 374 -36.98 17.52 14.98
CA LYS A 374 -36.95 18.65 15.92
C LYS A 374 -35.55 19.09 16.31
N ASN A 375 -34.62 18.12 16.45
CA ASN A 375 -33.23 18.40 16.82
C ASN A 375 -32.34 18.71 15.60
N MET A 376 -32.70 18.16 14.44
CA MET A 376 -31.92 18.28 13.22
C MET A 376 -32.25 19.51 12.39
N ASN A 377 -33.55 19.93 12.37
CA ASN A 377 -34.00 21.04 11.57
C ASN A 377 -33.30 22.38 11.88
N PRO A 378 -32.97 22.74 13.12
CA PRO A 378 -32.20 23.96 13.40
C PRO A 378 -30.84 24.05 12.68
N LEU A 379 -30.24 22.89 12.30
CA LEU A 379 -28.99 22.87 11.54
C LEU A 379 -29.19 23.14 10.05
N ILE A 380 -30.32 22.73 9.46
CA ILE A 380 -30.55 22.77 8.01
C ILE A 380 -31.51 23.84 7.55
N GLU A 381 -32.42 24.34 8.41
CA GLU A 381 -33.36 25.45 8.09
C GLU A 381 -32.64 26.73 7.64
N PRO A 382 -31.48 27.11 8.22
CA PRO A 382 -30.70 28.25 7.71
C PRO A 382 -30.17 28.06 6.28
N LEU A 383 -30.09 26.79 5.80
CA LEU A 383 -29.69 26.43 4.44
C LEU A 383 -30.88 26.31 3.48
N GLY A 384 -32.11 26.63 3.94
CA GLY A 384 -33.31 26.49 3.15
C GLY A 384 -33.86 25.07 3.01
N LEU A 385 -33.44 24.15 3.89
CA LEU A 385 -33.83 22.74 3.89
C LEU A 385 -34.62 22.42 5.17
N LYS A 386 -35.42 21.35 5.12
CA LYS A 386 -36.14 20.84 6.27
C LYS A 386 -36.35 19.32 6.14
N TYR A 387 -36.11 18.59 7.21
CA TYR A 387 -36.57 17.22 7.32
C TYR A 387 -38.08 17.16 7.47
N ALA A 388 -38.75 16.37 6.64
CA ALA A 388 -40.17 16.13 6.71
C ALA A 388 -40.53 15.16 7.84
N ASP A 389 -41.81 15.13 8.23
CA ASP A 389 -42.29 14.23 9.31
C ASP A 389 -42.63 12.82 8.81
N ASN A 390 -42.43 12.55 7.52
CA ASN A 390 -42.76 11.31 6.84
C ASN A 390 -41.52 10.65 6.23
N LEU A 391 -41.58 9.35 6.08
CA LEU A 391 -40.55 8.56 5.40
C LEU A 391 -40.88 8.45 3.91
N LEU A 392 -39.85 8.42 3.09
CA LEU A 392 -39.99 8.02 1.70
C LEU A 392 -40.02 6.49 1.64
N VAL A 393 -40.96 5.94 0.88
CA VAL A 393 -41.07 4.51 0.65
C VAL A 393 -41.16 4.23 -0.85
N SER A 394 -40.58 3.12 -1.25
CA SER A 394 -40.61 2.60 -2.62
C SER A 394 -40.93 1.12 -2.57
N PRO A 395 -42.24 0.76 -2.67
CA PRO A 395 -42.63 -0.64 -2.63
C PRO A 395 -41.88 -1.47 -3.70
N ASN A 396 -41.29 -2.57 -3.29
CA ASN A 396 -40.62 -3.49 -4.18
C ASN A 396 -40.59 -4.91 -3.55
N ASP A 397 -40.42 -5.94 -4.39
CA ASP A 397 -40.48 -7.34 -3.96
C ASP A 397 -39.12 -7.88 -3.44
N LEU A 398 -38.04 -7.11 -3.54
CA LEU A 398 -36.68 -7.57 -3.24
C LEU A 398 -36.10 -7.01 -1.95
N TYR A 399 -36.54 -5.81 -1.55
CA TYR A 399 -36.00 -5.05 -0.42
C TYR A 399 -37.12 -4.52 0.45
N ALA A 400 -36.78 -4.08 1.66
CA ALA A 400 -37.71 -3.34 2.52
C ALA A 400 -38.17 -2.04 1.82
N ASP A 401 -39.41 -1.65 2.03
CA ASP A 401 -40.03 -0.50 1.33
C ASP A 401 -39.33 0.83 1.61
N ASP A 402 -38.63 0.95 2.73
CA ASP A 402 -37.84 2.11 3.11
C ASP A 402 -36.42 2.14 2.49
N LEU A 403 -36.03 1.08 1.77
CA LEU A 403 -34.79 1.03 1.02
C LEU A 403 -34.99 1.53 -0.40
N ILE A 404 -34.55 2.75 -0.67
CA ILE A 404 -34.76 3.41 -1.95
C ILE A 404 -33.52 3.26 -2.85
N LEU A 405 -33.73 2.77 -4.06
CA LEU A 405 -32.72 2.73 -5.10
C LEU A 405 -32.77 4.02 -5.94
N ALA A 406 -31.95 4.98 -5.56
CA ALA A 406 -31.87 6.26 -6.25
C ALA A 406 -30.97 6.20 -7.48
N ASN A 407 -31.44 6.74 -8.61
CA ASN A 407 -30.62 6.93 -9.79
C ASN A 407 -29.71 8.16 -9.60
N ILE A 408 -28.42 7.97 -9.75
CA ILE A 408 -27.47 9.09 -9.80
C ILE A 408 -27.61 9.73 -11.17
N ARG A 409 -28.14 10.95 -11.22
CA ARG A 409 -28.20 11.71 -12.48
C ARG A 409 -26.79 12.18 -12.84
N THR A 410 -26.48 12.12 -14.14
CA THR A 410 -25.26 12.71 -14.69
C THR A 410 -25.40 14.23 -14.61
N SER A 411 -24.83 14.82 -13.61
CA SER A 411 -24.76 16.28 -13.47
C SER A 411 -23.29 16.67 -13.30
N GLU A 412 -22.71 17.25 -14.32
CA GLU A 412 -21.36 17.82 -14.25
C GLU A 412 -21.28 18.94 -13.19
N ALA A 413 -22.40 19.59 -12.89
CA ALA A 413 -22.48 20.61 -11.87
C ALA A 413 -22.30 20.10 -10.43
N MET A 414 -22.53 18.78 -10.19
CA MET A 414 -22.35 18.21 -8.85
C MET A 414 -20.90 17.82 -8.58
N SER A 415 -20.35 16.93 -9.38
CA SER A 415 -18.93 16.60 -9.38
C SER A 415 -18.61 15.68 -10.57
N PRO A 416 -17.37 15.69 -11.09
CA PRO A 416 -16.94 14.73 -12.12
C PRO A 416 -17.10 13.28 -11.69
N SER A 417 -16.90 12.98 -10.39
CA SER A 417 -17.06 11.62 -9.84
C SER A 417 -18.51 11.15 -9.90
N PHE A 418 -19.48 11.97 -9.50
CA PHE A 418 -20.90 11.63 -9.61
C PHE A 418 -21.34 11.51 -11.06
N ALA A 419 -20.86 12.38 -11.94
CA ALA A 419 -21.12 12.27 -13.39
C ALA A 419 -20.62 10.94 -13.95
N ALA A 420 -19.43 10.49 -13.57
CA ALA A 420 -18.85 9.22 -14.00
C ALA A 420 -19.65 8.01 -13.46
N LEU A 421 -20.13 8.05 -12.23
CA LEU A 421 -20.97 7.00 -11.65
C LEU A 421 -22.33 6.93 -12.36
N GLY A 422 -22.97 8.08 -12.59
CA GLY A 422 -24.24 8.18 -13.32
C GLY A 422 -24.13 7.67 -14.77
N ALA A 423 -23.05 8.01 -15.46
CA ALA A 423 -22.79 7.53 -16.82
C ALA A 423 -22.63 5.99 -16.89
N ARG A 424 -22.21 5.36 -15.80
CA ARG A 424 -22.11 3.89 -15.68
C ARG A 424 -23.43 3.24 -15.24
N GLY A 425 -24.49 4.00 -15.03
CA GLY A 425 -25.77 3.51 -14.55
C GLY A 425 -25.76 2.99 -13.10
N ILE A 426 -24.77 3.43 -12.31
CA ILE A 426 -24.68 3.05 -10.89
C ILE A 426 -25.79 3.71 -10.11
N LYS A 427 -26.49 2.94 -9.28
CA LYS A 427 -27.56 3.42 -8.39
C LYS A 427 -27.00 3.57 -6.98
N ALA A 428 -27.41 4.62 -6.29
CA ALA A 428 -27.16 4.76 -4.85
C ALA A 428 -28.30 4.09 -4.08
N THR A 429 -27.94 3.27 -3.10
CA THR A 429 -28.89 2.71 -2.14
C THR A 429 -29.00 3.69 -0.98
N MET A 430 -30.22 4.11 -0.66
CA MET A 430 -30.50 5.01 0.45
C MET A 430 -31.59 4.36 1.32
N SER A 431 -31.36 4.31 2.62
CA SER A 431 -32.41 4.00 3.59
C SER A 431 -33.08 5.31 4.01
N SER A 432 -34.39 5.29 4.10
CA SER A 432 -35.17 6.40 4.65
C SER A 432 -35.42 6.24 6.15
N ALA A 433 -34.97 5.12 6.73
CA ALA A 433 -35.06 4.80 8.16
C ALA A 433 -33.74 5.00 8.90
#